data_b686d399f7b4b122c66aa2113eab9603
#
_entry.id   b686d399f7b4b122c66aa2113eab9603
#
_cell.length_a   1.000
_cell.length_b   1.000
_cell.length_c   1.000
_cell.angle_alpha   90.00
_cell.angle_beta   90.00
_cell.angle_gamma   90.00
#
_symmetry.space_group_name_H-M   'P 1'
#
loop_
_entity.id
_entity.type
_entity.pdbx_description
1 polymer ?
#
loop_
_entity_poly.entity_id
_entity_poly.type
_entity_poly.pdbx_seq_one_letter_code
_entity_poly.pdbx_strand_id
1 'polypeptide(L)'
;TQVGDAGVDRIYQVNEYYGDFEDPEMAEQQVRMYDETGWDYYWLRLSTMLDMLQKVAEKADSTDPVAIARAMEGLSVETPTGTAVMRAEDHQMQLPLFISVLKDDMKYGAEGTDFNYHRIAKIDREAVSLPTSCKMRRPR
;
A
#
# COMPACT_ATOMS: atom_id res chain seq x y z
N THR A 1 -3.21 -17.79 -7.57
CA THR A 1 -2.81 -19.18 -7.95
C THR A 1 -3.99 -20.05 -8.45
N GLN A 2 -5.23 -19.84 -8.01
CA GLN A 2 -6.39 -20.64 -8.47
C GLN A 2 -6.67 -20.51 -9.97
N VAL A 3 -6.29 -19.42 -10.61
CA VAL A 3 -6.49 -19.19 -12.05
C VAL A 3 -5.39 -19.82 -12.89
N GLY A 4 -4.18 -19.96 -12.33
CA GLY A 4 -3.01 -20.55 -13.00
C GLY A 4 -2.66 -19.85 -14.31
N ASP A 5 -2.05 -20.61 -15.23
CA ASP A 5 -1.57 -20.14 -16.53
C ASP A 5 -2.63 -19.43 -17.38
N ALA A 6 -3.90 -19.78 -17.20
CA ALA A 6 -5.00 -19.13 -17.94
C ALA A 6 -5.14 -17.63 -17.66
N GLY A 7 -4.62 -17.17 -16.52
CA GLY A 7 -4.63 -15.77 -16.11
C GLY A 7 -3.43 -14.95 -16.58
N VAL A 8 -2.36 -15.61 -16.99
CA VAL A 8 -1.10 -14.93 -17.40
C VAL A 8 -1.38 -13.99 -18.57
N ASP A 9 -0.86 -12.75 -18.46
CA ASP A 9 -1.06 -11.66 -19.43
C ASP A 9 -2.53 -11.25 -19.67
N ARG A 10 -3.47 -11.75 -18.85
CA ARG A 10 -4.91 -11.49 -19.01
C ARG A 10 -5.56 -10.88 -17.77
N ILE A 11 -5.00 -11.17 -16.58
CA ILE A 11 -5.52 -10.61 -15.33
C ILE A 11 -4.72 -9.37 -14.99
N TYR A 12 -5.43 -8.25 -14.90
CA TYR A 12 -4.90 -6.98 -14.46
C TYR A 12 -5.44 -6.64 -13.08
N GLN A 13 -4.63 -6.00 -12.27
CA GLN A 13 -5.07 -5.39 -11.01
C GLN A 13 -4.71 -3.91 -10.96
N VAL A 14 -5.46 -3.17 -10.16
CA VAL A 14 -5.13 -1.82 -9.73
C VAL A 14 -4.97 -1.87 -8.23
N ASN A 15 -3.75 -1.61 -7.72
CA ASN A 15 -3.45 -1.74 -6.31
C ASN A 15 -2.35 -0.76 -5.89
N GLU A 16 -2.14 -0.59 -4.60
CA GLU A 16 -1.05 0.23 -4.04
C GLU A 16 0.32 -0.45 -4.09
N TYR A 17 0.41 -1.65 -4.61
CA TYR A 17 1.64 -2.45 -4.68
C TYR A 17 1.71 -3.33 -5.93
N TYR A 18 2.89 -3.94 -6.17
CA TYR A 18 3.19 -4.87 -7.26
C TYR A 18 4.31 -5.84 -6.85
N GLY A 19 4.53 -6.91 -7.61
CA GLY A 19 5.43 -8.00 -7.20
C GLY A 19 6.91 -7.79 -7.52
N ASP A 20 7.29 -6.83 -8.35
CA ASP A 20 8.65 -6.55 -8.79
C ASP A 20 9.12 -5.15 -8.38
N PHE A 21 9.50 -5.00 -7.12
CA PHE A 21 10.00 -3.72 -6.62
C PHE A 21 11.35 -3.36 -7.25
N GLU A 22 11.44 -2.13 -7.78
CA GLU A 22 12.67 -1.55 -8.30
C GLU A 22 13.56 -0.97 -7.19
N ASP A 23 12.97 -0.60 -6.07
CA ASP A 23 13.70 -0.09 -4.92
C ASP A 23 14.45 -1.23 -4.21
N PRO A 24 15.80 -1.13 -4.05
CA PRO A 24 16.60 -2.22 -3.47
C PRO A 24 16.23 -2.56 -2.02
N GLU A 25 15.88 -1.58 -1.20
CA GLU A 25 15.50 -1.81 0.20
C GLU A 25 14.18 -2.57 0.27
N MET A 26 13.24 -2.22 -0.62
CA MET A 26 11.97 -2.91 -0.74
C MET A 26 12.12 -4.33 -1.25
N ALA A 27 12.98 -4.53 -2.25
CA ALA A 27 13.28 -5.85 -2.75
C ALA A 27 13.87 -6.74 -1.65
N GLU A 28 14.78 -6.22 -0.82
CA GLU A 28 15.35 -6.94 0.31
C GLU A 28 14.30 -7.29 1.37
N GLN A 29 13.42 -6.34 1.71
CA GLN A 29 12.33 -6.58 2.65
C GLN A 29 11.33 -7.61 2.12
N GLN A 30 11.02 -7.60 0.83
CA GLN A 30 10.18 -8.60 0.19
C GLN A 30 10.81 -9.99 0.27
N VAL A 31 12.12 -10.10 -0.04
CA VAL A 31 12.87 -11.37 0.09
C VAL A 31 12.77 -11.91 1.50
N ARG A 32 13.10 -11.09 2.50
CA ARG A 32 13.07 -11.48 3.90
C ARG A 32 11.68 -11.95 4.33
N MET A 33 10.64 -11.20 3.95
CA MET A 33 9.26 -11.56 4.25
C MET A 33 8.88 -12.90 3.62
N TYR A 34 9.26 -13.10 2.36
CA TYR A 34 9.00 -14.33 1.64
C TYR A 34 9.74 -15.52 2.27
N ASP A 35 11.02 -15.37 2.59
CA ASP A 35 11.83 -16.41 3.21
C ASP A 35 11.31 -16.82 4.59
N GLU A 36 10.80 -15.85 5.37
CA GLU A 36 10.28 -16.11 6.72
C GLU A 36 8.86 -16.69 6.73
N THR A 37 8.02 -16.34 5.77
CA THR A 37 6.57 -16.60 5.84
C THR A 37 6.00 -17.38 4.66
N GLY A 38 6.71 -17.44 3.53
CA GLY A 38 6.19 -17.94 2.25
C GLY A 38 5.17 -17.02 1.58
N TRP A 39 4.96 -15.83 2.14
CA TRP A 39 4.02 -14.84 1.60
C TRP A 39 4.75 -13.64 1.00
N ASP A 40 4.14 -13.04 0.00
CA ASP A 40 4.63 -11.81 -0.59
C ASP A 40 4.14 -10.55 0.17
N TYR A 41 4.24 -9.41 -0.36
CA TYR A 41 4.23 -8.06 0.16
C TYR A 41 2.91 -7.51 0.77
N TYR A 42 1.97 -8.27 1.22
CA TYR A 42 0.80 -7.77 1.97
C TYR A 42 1.17 -6.94 3.21
N TRP A 43 2.38 -7.17 3.72
CA TRP A 43 2.94 -6.41 4.84
C TRP A 43 3.09 -4.91 4.57
N LEU A 44 3.27 -4.48 3.30
CA LEU A 44 3.50 -3.07 2.96
C LEU A 44 2.35 -2.15 3.42
N ARG A 45 1.11 -2.59 3.26
CA ARG A 45 -0.06 -1.85 3.74
C ARG A 45 -0.06 -1.71 5.25
N LEU A 46 0.30 -2.78 5.94
CA LEU A 46 0.36 -2.81 7.41
C LEU A 46 1.52 -1.96 7.92
N SER A 47 2.71 -2.03 7.31
CA SER A 47 3.84 -1.20 7.70
C SER A 47 3.53 0.29 7.52
N THR A 48 2.96 0.69 6.39
CA THR A 48 2.52 2.08 6.16
C THR A 48 1.52 2.55 7.21
N MET A 49 0.57 1.70 7.62
CA MET A 49 -0.36 2.03 8.70
C MET A 49 0.34 2.20 10.05
N LEU A 50 1.30 1.33 10.36
CA LEU A 50 2.06 1.41 11.62
C LEU A 50 2.96 2.65 11.65
N ASP A 51 3.65 2.97 10.56
CA ASP A 51 4.46 4.18 10.42
C ASP A 51 3.61 5.44 10.59
N MET A 52 2.41 5.44 9.99
CA MET A 52 1.47 6.54 10.15
C MET A 52 0.98 6.66 11.60
N LEU A 53 0.66 5.55 12.27
CA LEU A 53 0.25 5.53 13.67
C LEU A 53 1.38 6.01 14.60
N GLN A 54 2.62 5.60 14.36
CA GLN A 54 3.77 6.10 15.12
C GLN A 54 3.92 7.61 14.97
N LYS A 55 4.00 8.10 13.74
CA LYS A 55 4.14 9.55 13.49
C LYS A 55 3.00 10.38 14.06
N VAL A 56 1.77 9.87 14.00
CA VAL A 56 0.65 10.61 14.55
C VAL A 56 0.63 10.63 16.07
N ALA A 57 1.04 9.54 16.72
CA ALA A 57 1.17 9.50 18.18
C ALA A 57 2.23 10.49 18.67
N GLU A 58 3.37 10.56 18.00
CA GLU A 58 4.41 11.55 18.26
C GLU A 58 3.90 12.99 18.05
N LYS A 59 3.19 13.24 16.95
CA LYS A 59 2.61 14.58 16.65
C LYS A 59 1.52 15.00 17.63
N ALA A 60 0.70 14.06 18.06
CA ALA A 60 -0.41 14.32 19.00
C ALA A 60 0.08 14.47 20.44
N ASP A 61 1.24 13.94 20.78
CA ASP A 61 1.74 13.79 22.17
C ASP A 61 0.66 13.23 23.11
N SER A 62 -0.11 12.26 22.62
CA SER A 62 -1.31 11.75 23.28
C SER A 62 -1.61 10.32 22.84
N THR A 63 -2.23 9.55 23.72
CA THR A 63 -2.85 8.26 23.42
C THR A 63 -4.38 8.35 23.31
N ASP A 64 -4.94 9.56 23.45
CA ASP A 64 -6.37 9.78 23.27
C ASP A 64 -6.78 9.56 21.81
N PRO A 65 -7.76 8.69 21.51
CA PRO A 65 -8.14 8.38 20.15
C PRO A 65 -8.63 9.57 19.32
N VAL A 66 -9.27 10.56 19.99
CA VAL A 66 -9.77 11.76 19.31
C VAL A 66 -8.63 12.69 18.96
N ALA A 67 -7.65 12.87 19.87
CA ALA A 67 -6.45 13.65 19.63
C ALA A 67 -5.64 13.04 18.48
N ILE A 68 -5.45 11.72 18.47
CA ILE A 68 -4.78 10.98 17.40
C ILE A 68 -5.51 11.17 16.07
N ALA A 69 -6.82 10.98 16.02
CA ALA A 69 -7.60 11.15 14.80
C ALA A 69 -7.49 12.57 14.22
N ARG A 70 -7.50 13.60 15.06
CA ARG A 70 -7.29 14.99 14.62
C ARG A 70 -5.87 15.25 14.14
N ALA A 71 -4.86 14.73 14.82
CA ALA A 71 -3.47 14.88 14.43
C ALA A 71 -3.15 14.15 13.11
N MET A 72 -3.94 13.13 12.76
CA MET A 72 -3.83 12.39 11.50
C MET A 72 -4.25 13.22 10.28
N GLU A 73 -5.10 14.22 10.45
CA GLU A 73 -5.59 15.06 9.35
C GLU A 73 -4.43 15.78 8.64
N GLY A 74 -4.28 15.52 7.34
CA GLY A 74 -3.19 16.06 6.51
C GLY A 74 -1.81 15.46 6.78
N LEU A 75 -1.71 14.43 7.64
CA LEU A 75 -0.44 13.77 7.89
C LEU A 75 0.05 13.04 6.63
N SER A 76 1.34 13.15 6.34
CA SER A 76 1.99 12.43 5.26
C SER A 76 3.10 11.52 5.78
N VAL A 77 3.27 10.38 5.11
CA VAL A 77 4.38 9.45 5.33
C VAL A 77 4.98 9.07 3.98
N GLU A 78 6.29 8.99 3.91
CA GLU A 78 6.96 8.41 2.76
C GLU A 78 6.87 6.90 2.84
N THR A 79 6.50 6.30 1.74
CA THR A 79 6.46 4.85 1.59
C THR A 79 7.31 4.46 0.38
N PRO A 80 7.71 3.21 0.27
CA PRO A 80 8.48 2.75 -0.88
C PRO A 80 7.79 2.89 -2.24
N THR A 81 6.47 2.99 -2.22
CA THR A 81 5.67 3.18 -3.44
C THR A 81 5.30 4.65 -3.71
N GLY A 82 5.66 5.54 -2.79
CA GLY A 82 5.44 6.99 -2.87
C GLY A 82 4.80 7.56 -1.61
N THR A 83 4.55 8.86 -1.60
CA THR A 83 4.00 9.56 -0.43
C THR A 83 2.53 9.19 -0.20
N ALA A 84 2.24 8.64 0.98
CA ALA A 84 0.87 8.45 1.47
C ALA A 84 0.43 9.68 2.28
N VAL A 85 -0.80 10.13 2.07
CA VAL A 85 -1.38 11.30 2.78
C VAL A 85 -2.75 10.94 3.34
N MET A 86 -2.99 11.25 4.61
CA MET A 86 -4.30 11.13 5.21
C MET A 86 -5.15 12.37 4.88
N ARG A 87 -6.17 12.21 4.05
CA ARG A 87 -7.06 13.30 3.68
C ARG A 87 -7.87 13.80 4.88
N ALA A 88 -7.83 15.11 5.12
CA ALA A 88 -8.45 15.71 6.32
C ALA A 88 -9.98 15.60 6.34
N GLU A 89 -10.62 15.61 5.17
CA GLU A 89 -12.07 15.68 5.04
C GLU A 89 -12.77 14.39 5.46
N ASP A 90 -12.17 13.23 5.27
CA ASP A 90 -12.79 11.92 5.46
C ASP A 90 -11.88 10.82 6.00
N HIS A 91 -10.64 11.15 6.34
CA HIS A 91 -9.61 10.21 6.80
C HIS A 91 -9.33 9.07 5.80
N GLN A 92 -9.53 9.32 4.51
CA GLN A 92 -9.07 8.39 3.49
C GLN A 92 -7.56 8.54 3.31
N MET A 93 -6.83 7.44 3.43
CA MET A 93 -5.43 7.40 3.05
C MET A 93 -5.32 7.43 1.53
N GLN A 94 -4.62 8.42 1.00
CA GLN A 94 -4.38 8.64 -0.41
C GLN A 94 -2.93 8.29 -0.74
N LEU A 95 -2.72 7.44 -1.71
CA LEU A 95 -1.40 7.01 -2.18
C LEU A 95 -1.44 6.70 -3.68
N PRO A 96 -0.28 6.61 -4.34
CA PRO A 96 -0.21 6.17 -5.73
C PRO A 96 -0.82 4.78 -5.91
N LEU A 97 -1.40 4.52 -7.07
CA LEU A 97 -1.85 3.20 -7.48
C LEU A 97 -1.02 2.70 -8.65
N PHE A 98 -0.95 1.38 -8.77
CA PHE A 98 -0.23 0.70 -9.84
C PHE A 98 -1.18 -0.16 -10.64
N ILE A 99 -1.03 -0.11 -11.96
CA ILE A 99 -1.63 -1.08 -12.86
C ILE A 99 -0.59 -2.17 -13.06
N SER A 100 -0.98 -3.41 -12.79
CA SER A 100 -0.10 -4.57 -12.90
C SER A 100 -0.82 -5.71 -13.62
N VAL A 101 -0.05 -6.60 -14.26
CA VAL A 101 -0.54 -7.79 -14.96
C VAL A 101 0.03 -9.05 -14.31
N LEU A 102 -0.76 -10.09 -14.22
CA LEU A 102 -0.30 -11.39 -13.71
C LEU A 102 0.73 -12.00 -14.65
N LYS A 103 1.87 -12.41 -14.09
CA LYS A 103 2.96 -13.12 -14.76
C LYS A 103 3.28 -14.43 -14.05
N ASP A 104 3.94 -15.35 -14.75
CA ASP A 104 4.36 -16.68 -14.28
C ASP A 104 5.88 -16.86 -14.24
N ASP A 105 6.63 -15.77 -14.42
CA ASP A 105 8.10 -15.74 -14.43
C ASP A 105 8.66 -14.79 -13.37
N MET A 106 7.91 -14.56 -12.31
CA MET A 106 8.29 -13.61 -11.26
C MET A 106 9.26 -14.24 -10.26
N LYS A 107 10.32 -13.49 -9.92
CA LYS A 107 11.33 -13.93 -8.95
C LYS A 107 10.74 -14.25 -7.57
N TYR A 108 9.73 -13.51 -7.16
CA TYR A 108 9.02 -13.69 -5.89
C TYR A 108 7.56 -13.93 -6.19
N GLY A 109 7.21 -15.19 -6.38
CA GLY A 109 5.84 -15.59 -6.63
C GLY A 109 5.03 -15.74 -5.36
N ALA A 110 3.74 -15.62 -5.47
CA ALA A 110 2.82 -15.82 -4.37
C ALA A 110 2.68 -17.33 -4.03
N GLU A 111 2.58 -17.65 -2.74
CA GLU A 111 2.27 -19.00 -2.25
C GLU A 111 3.21 -20.11 -2.77
N GLY A 112 4.50 -19.79 -2.95
CA GLY A 112 5.49 -20.77 -3.43
C GLY A 112 5.37 -21.10 -4.93
N THR A 113 4.77 -20.22 -5.70
CA THR A 113 4.68 -20.31 -7.17
C THR A 113 5.54 -19.23 -7.83
N ASP A 114 5.68 -19.26 -9.16
CA ASP A 114 6.31 -18.20 -9.93
C ASP A 114 5.30 -17.11 -10.37
N PHE A 115 4.04 -17.19 -9.92
CA PHE A 115 3.00 -16.22 -10.26
C PHE A 115 3.05 -15.01 -9.35
N ASN A 116 3.10 -13.82 -9.94
CA ASN A 116 2.87 -12.55 -9.25
C ASN A 116 2.51 -11.45 -10.25
N TYR A 117 2.34 -10.21 -9.77
CA TYR A 117 1.94 -9.06 -10.55
C TYR A 117 3.12 -8.19 -10.94
N HIS A 118 3.40 -8.12 -12.25
CA HIS A 118 4.37 -7.22 -12.85
C HIS A 118 3.76 -5.84 -13.08
N ARG A 119 4.47 -4.79 -12.70
CA ARG A 119 4.03 -3.40 -12.87
C ARG A 119 4.04 -2.97 -14.33
N ILE A 120 2.91 -2.45 -14.81
CA ILE A 120 2.79 -1.83 -16.14
C ILE A 120 2.86 -0.30 -16.04
N ALA A 121 2.15 0.28 -15.05
CA ALA A 121 2.07 1.72 -14.90
C ALA A 121 1.89 2.12 -13.43
N LYS A 122 2.38 3.32 -13.11
CA LYS A 122 2.09 4.05 -11.88
C LYS A 122 1.10 5.17 -12.19
N ILE A 123 0.10 5.33 -11.34
CA ILE A 123 -0.85 6.43 -11.38
C ILE A 123 -0.61 7.27 -10.13
N ASP A 124 -0.25 8.51 -10.31
CA ASP A 124 0.07 9.38 -9.19
C ASP A 124 -1.13 9.61 -8.28
N ARG A 125 -0.86 9.80 -7.00
CA ARG A 125 -1.85 10.01 -5.95
C ARG A 125 -2.91 11.06 -6.32
N GLU A 126 -2.49 12.17 -6.91
CA GLU A 126 -3.37 13.27 -7.31
C GLU A 126 -4.40 12.84 -8.37
N ALA A 127 -4.00 11.96 -9.29
CA ALA A 127 -4.87 11.46 -10.35
C ALA A 127 -5.92 10.45 -9.85
N VAL A 128 -5.63 9.73 -8.75
CA VAL A 128 -6.55 8.74 -8.17
C VAL A 128 -7.37 9.29 -7.00
N SER A 129 -7.07 10.51 -6.54
CA SER A 129 -7.74 11.15 -5.41
C SER A 129 -9.06 11.80 -5.85
N LEU A 130 -10.11 11.00 -5.93
CA LEU A 130 -11.45 11.51 -6.25
C LEU A 130 -12.00 12.39 -5.12
N PRO A 131 -12.87 13.38 -5.43
CA PRO A 131 -13.57 14.16 -4.40
C PRO A 131 -14.33 13.25 -3.44
N THR A 132 -14.29 13.60 -2.13
CA THR A 132 -15.04 12.83 -1.14
C THR A 132 -16.54 13.09 -1.22
N SER A 133 -17.34 12.04 -1.10
CA SER A 133 -18.77 12.12 -0.83
C SER A 133 -19.11 11.93 0.66
N CYS A 134 -18.10 11.62 1.48
CA CYS A 134 -18.25 11.38 2.90
C CYS A 134 -18.55 12.69 3.64
N LYS A 135 -19.55 12.65 4.52
CA LYS A 135 -19.91 13.76 5.45
C LYS A 135 -19.47 13.36 6.85
N MET A 136 -18.16 13.28 7.06
CA MET A 136 -17.60 12.89 8.35
C MET A 136 -18.04 13.82 9.47
N ARG A 137 -18.51 13.24 10.58
CA ARG A 137 -18.80 13.97 11.82
C ARG A 137 -17.65 13.75 12.79
N ARG A 138 -16.99 14.84 13.16
CA ARG A 138 -15.92 14.79 14.15
C ARG A 138 -16.49 14.78 15.56
N PRO A 139 -15.95 13.98 16.49
CA PRO A 139 -16.29 14.06 17.92
C PRO A 139 -15.90 15.44 18.46
N ARG A 140 -16.67 15.93 19.41
CA ARG A 140 -16.44 17.20 20.10
C ARG A 140 -15.45 17.05 21.24
#